data_433f7eb41fc5e8d598be5616968249c9
#
_entry.id   433f7eb41fc5e8d598be5616968249c9
#
_cell.length_a   1.000
_cell.length_b   1.000
_cell.length_c   1.000
_cell.angle_alpha   90.00
_cell.angle_beta   90.00
_cell.angle_gamma   90.00
#
_symmetry.space_group_name_H-M   'P 1'
#
loop_
_entity.id
_entity.type
_entity.pdbx_description
1 polymer ?
#
loop_
_entity_poly.entity_id
_entity_poly.type
_entity_poly.pdbx_seq_one_letter_code
_entity_poly.pdbx_strand_id
1 'polypeptide(L)'
;MPQLIGMDNSINFVTSWLQDASLHTTNILTILGIGGIGKTSLAKYVYTLHCHEFHTSSFIEDIGKRCDAKASGLLDLQQQLCDDISKTTSILVNNASIYTSKIENVVSRKKVFLVLDDINSLDQLNALLGSKAFHPGSKIIITTKDAWLTESCALFKKNFKSNHLKHLLEGLDDTGSRKLLCFHAFMSYDPNPGYEELSDKLVKYCEGHPMALKGMGKALHNRDISYWEGCMEELKKENGARIHNVLRGSFDSLPSNDNKDLFKDIACFFVGMDKDVAITILNSFGIETRNGITNLIDRGLLSINQNNKLMMRQLIQEMGRYIVCEESTHT
;
A
#
# COMPACT_ATOMS: atom_id res chain seq x y z
N MET A 1 -9.24 16.27 11.97
CA MET A 1 -8.69 15.08 11.32
C MET A 1 -9.31 14.96 9.95
N PRO A 2 -8.59 14.61 8.90
CA PRO A 2 -9.22 14.27 7.62
C PRO A 2 -10.06 13.00 7.84
N GLN A 3 -11.34 13.09 7.53
CA GLN A 3 -12.27 11.97 7.64
C GLN A 3 -11.87 10.93 6.59
N LEU A 4 -11.68 9.68 7.01
CA LEU A 4 -11.46 8.55 6.09
C LEU A 4 -12.81 8.06 5.58
N ILE A 5 -13.18 8.49 4.38
CA ILE A 5 -14.44 8.13 3.77
C ILE A 5 -14.40 6.68 3.30
N GLY A 6 -15.39 5.87 3.71
CA GLY A 6 -15.60 4.49 3.24
C GLY A 6 -14.61 3.45 3.77
N MET A 7 -13.82 3.76 4.81
CA MET A 7 -12.84 2.83 5.40
C MET A 7 -13.28 2.27 6.76
N ASP A 8 -14.55 2.40 7.12
CA ASP A 8 -15.06 2.06 8.45
C ASP A 8 -14.74 0.61 8.86
N ASN A 9 -14.87 -0.35 7.96
CA ASN A 9 -14.56 -1.76 8.23
C ASN A 9 -13.06 -1.95 8.56
N SER A 10 -12.17 -1.33 7.81
CA SER A 10 -10.73 -1.42 8.05
C SER A 10 -10.33 -0.68 9.32
N ILE A 11 -10.95 0.46 9.62
CA ILE A 11 -10.76 1.19 10.87
C ILE A 11 -11.17 0.31 12.05
N ASN A 12 -12.37 -0.28 12.01
CA ASN A 12 -12.88 -1.16 13.05
C ASN A 12 -11.99 -2.38 13.24
N PHE A 13 -11.52 -3.01 12.16
CA PHE A 13 -10.60 -4.13 12.23
C PHE A 13 -9.29 -3.76 12.95
N VAL A 14 -8.63 -2.66 12.54
CA VAL A 14 -7.36 -2.25 13.13
C VAL A 14 -7.55 -1.79 14.57
N THR A 15 -8.64 -1.09 14.89
CA THR A 15 -8.97 -0.68 16.26
C THR A 15 -9.20 -1.89 17.17
N SER A 16 -9.97 -2.88 16.72
CA SER A 16 -10.20 -4.12 17.47
C SER A 16 -8.90 -4.89 17.71
N TRP A 17 -8.02 -4.94 16.70
CA TRP A 17 -6.69 -5.53 16.84
C TRP A 17 -5.81 -4.77 17.86
N LEU A 18 -5.88 -3.44 17.92
CA LEU A 18 -5.16 -2.65 18.93
C LEU A 18 -5.66 -2.94 20.33
N GLN A 19 -6.95 -3.09 20.50
CA GLN A 19 -7.61 -3.34 21.80
C GLN A 19 -7.46 -4.80 22.27
N ASP A 20 -7.03 -5.72 21.40
CA ASP A 20 -6.76 -7.10 21.80
C ASP A 20 -5.70 -7.14 22.90
N ALA A 21 -6.15 -7.55 24.09
CA ALA A 21 -5.40 -7.56 25.34
C ALA A 21 -4.45 -8.76 25.50
N SER A 22 -3.91 -9.32 24.42
CA SER A 22 -2.89 -10.38 24.52
C SER A 22 -1.59 -9.82 25.17
N LEU A 23 -1.58 -9.75 26.51
CA LEU A 23 -0.53 -9.12 27.31
C LEU A 23 0.82 -9.85 27.27
N HIS A 24 0.85 -11.07 26.70
CA HIS A 24 2.05 -11.92 26.73
C HIS A 24 2.82 -11.98 25.43
N THR A 25 2.31 -11.32 24.38
CA THR A 25 2.91 -11.34 23.05
C THR A 25 3.08 -9.93 22.47
N THR A 26 4.04 -9.77 21.58
CA THR A 26 4.11 -8.60 20.70
C THR A 26 3.13 -8.81 19.55
N ASN A 27 2.29 -7.82 19.25
CA ASN A 27 1.35 -7.89 18.17
C ASN A 27 1.83 -7.04 16.99
N ILE A 28 1.93 -7.66 15.83
CA ILE A 28 2.37 -7.02 14.59
C ILE A 28 1.23 -7.12 13.57
N LEU A 29 0.88 -5.99 12.96
CA LEU A 29 -0.09 -5.92 11.89
C LEU A 29 0.58 -5.38 10.64
N THR A 30 0.55 -6.14 9.57
CA THR A 30 0.96 -5.67 8.25
C THR A 30 -0.25 -5.29 7.42
N ILE A 31 -0.35 -4.00 7.05
CA ILE A 31 -1.36 -3.49 6.13
C ILE A 31 -0.76 -3.54 4.72
N LEU A 32 -1.33 -4.40 3.89
CA LEU A 32 -0.92 -4.67 2.52
C LEU A 32 -1.83 -3.99 1.52
N GLY A 33 -1.34 -3.74 0.33
CA GLY A 33 -2.14 -3.26 -0.80
C GLY A 33 -1.34 -2.40 -1.77
N ILE A 34 -1.90 -2.17 -2.95
CA ILE A 34 -1.30 -1.38 -4.01
C ILE A 34 -1.07 0.09 -3.63
N GLY A 35 -0.28 0.80 -4.43
CA GLY A 35 -0.07 2.24 -4.26
C GLY A 35 -1.39 3.00 -4.32
N GLY A 36 -1.58 4.02 -3.46
CA GLY A 36 -2.78 4.85 -3.48
C GLY A 36 -4.06 4.25 -2.90
N ILE A 37 -4.03 3.00 -2.41
CA ILE A 37 -5.20 2.32 -1.85
C ILE A 37 -5.61 2.83 -0.45
N GLY A 38 -4.78 3.65 0.20
CA GLY A 38 -5.10 4.27 1.47
C GLY A 38 -4.39 3.72 2.70
N LYS A 39 -3.36 2.85 2.56
CA LYS A 39 -2.61 2.26 3.68
C LYS A 39 -2.08 3.29 4.67
N THR A 40 -1.33 4.26 4.19
CA THR A 40 -0.78 5.36 5.01
C THR A 40 -1.88 6.16 5.69
N SER A 41 -2.98 6.44 4.98
CA SER A 41 -4.13 7.19 5.53
C SER A 41 -4.78 6.44 6.68
N LEU A 42 -5.01 5.12 6.52
CA LEU A 42 -5.55 4.26 7.58
C LEU A 42 -4.61 4.20 8.79
N ALA A 43 -3.33 3.93 8.55
CA ALA A 43 -2.32 3.86 9.61
C ALA A 43 -2.21 5.18 10.39
N LYS A 44 -2.21 6.33 9.69
CA LYS A 44 -2.18 7.68 10.29
C LYS A 44 -3.41 7.96 11.12
N TYR A 45 -4.59 7.61 10.60
CA TYR A 45 -5.85 7.81 11.31
C TYR A 45 -5.88 7.03 12.63
N VAL A 46 -5.56 5.74 12.56
CA VAL A 46 -5.54 4.86 13.74
C VAL A 46 -4.45 5.30 14.74
N TYR A 47 -3.26 5.66 14.25
CA TYR A 47 -2.19 6.17 15.12
C TYR A 47 -2.66 7.41 15.88
N THR A 48 -3.26 8.37 15.21
CA THR A 48 -3.72 9.62 15.85
C THR A 48 -4.81 9.37 16.90
N LEU A 49 -5.68 8.37 16.69
CA LEU A 49 -6.71 8.01 17.66
C LEU A 49 -6.14 7.34 18.92
N HIS A 50 -5.09 6.49 18.78
CA HIS A 50 -4.69 5.56 19.84
C HIS A 50 -3.28 5.80 20.38
N CYS A 51 -2.46 6.69 19.80
CA CYS A 51 -1.09 6.91 20.26
C CYS A 51 -0.99 7.34 21.73
N HIS A 52 -2.01 8.05 22.25
CA HIS A 52 -2.06 8.50 23.63
C HIS A 52 -2.31 7.39 24.65
N GLU A 53 -2.77 6.20 24.23
CA GLU A 53 -2.96 5.02 25.08
C GLU A 53 -1.63 4.33 25.43
N PHE A 54 -0.55 4.75 24.78
CA PHE A 54 0.79 4.17 24.94
C PHE A 54 1.75 5.18 25.55
N HIS A 55 2.59 4.74 26.50
CA HIS A 55 3.62 5.61 27.07
C HIS A 55 4.68 6.05 26.05
N THR A 56 4.89 5.23 25.04
CA THR A 56 5.89 5.43 24.00
C THR A 56 5.31 5.04 22.66
N SER A 57 5.26 5.98 21.72
CA SER A 57 4.75 5.75 20.38
C SER A 57 5.56 6.53 19.36
N SER A 58 5.67 6.02 18.13
CA SER A 58 6.32 6.68 17.01
C SER A 58 5.62 6.34 15.70
N PHE A 59 5.52 7.33 14.80
CA PHE A 59 5.04 7.18 13.43
C PHE A 59 6.16 7.60 12.49
N ILE A 60 6.76 6.64 11.81
CA ILE A 60 7.80 6.88 10.81
C ILE A 60 7.16 6.78 9.42
N GLU A 61 6.99 7.94 8.78
CA GLU A 61 6.30 8.09 7.50
C GLU A 61 7.25 8.02 6.31
N ASP A 62 6.76 7.47 5.18
CA ASP A 62 7.44 7.46 3.88
C ASP A 62 8.85 6.84 3.92
N ILE A 63 9.04 5.73 4.65
CA ILE A 63 10.35 5.13 4.89
C ILE A 63 11.06 4.80 3.57
N GLY A 64 10.39 4.09 2.66
CA GLY A 64 10.96 3.73 1.36
C GLY A 64 11.41 4.96 0.58
N LYS A 65 10.53 5.91 0.40
CA LYS A 65 10.80 7.16 -0.33
C LYS A 65 11.95 7.97 0.29
N ARG A 66 12.02 8.05 1.62
CA ARG A 66 13.09 8.79 2.33
C ARG A 66 14.44 8.10 2.21
N CYS A 67 14.47 6.75 2.20
CA CYS A 67 15.69 6.00 1.94
C CYS A 67 16.16 6.15 0.50
N ASP A 68 15.26 6.15 -0.47
CA ASP A 68 15.59 6.29 -1.90
C ASP A 68 16.09 7.71 -2.22
N ALA A 69 15.57 8.72 -1.56
CA ALA A 69 15.91 10.12 -1.81
C ALA A 69 17.29 10.54 -1.29
N LYS A 70 17.86 9.83 -0.28
CA LYS A 70 19.08 10.26 0.40
C LYS A 70 19.84 9.07 0.97
N ALA A 71 21.13 8.98 0.71
CA ALA A 71 22.00 7.91 1.22
C ALA A 71 21.99 7.79 2.76
N SER A 72 21.79 8.90 3.50
CA SER A 72 21.63 8.90 4.96
C SER A 72 20.19 8.69 5.41
N GLY A 73 19.23 8.47 4.50
CA GLY A 73 17.80 8.42 4.80
C GLY A 73 17.46 7.43 5.92
N LEU A 74 18.02 6.23 5.86
CA LEU A 74 17.80 5.21 6.89
C LEU A 74 18.37 5.63 8.26
N LEU A 75 19.51 6.28 8.29
CA LEU A 75 20.13 6.78 9.52
C LEU A 75 19.28 7.88 10.15
N ASP A 76 18.78 8.81 9.35
CA ASP A 76 17.90 9.90 9.79
C ASP A 76 16.59 9.33 10.38
N LEU A 77 16.05 8.24 9.78
CA LEU A 77 14.87 7.53 10.28
C LEU A 77 15.13 6.81 11.61
N GLN A 78 16.28 6.16 11.75
CA GLN A 78 16.70 5.52 13.00
C GLN A 78 16.86 6.55 14.12
N GLN A 79 17.45 7.69 13.82
CA GLN A 79 17.56 8.79 14.78
C GLN A 79 16.18 9.26 15.20
N GLN A 80 15.29 9.57 14.26
CA GLN A 80 13.91 9.98 14.56
C GLN A 80 13.23 8.95 15.49
N LEU A 81 13.29 7.66 15.13
CA LEU A 81 12.70 6.60 15.96
C LEU A 81 13.31 6.57 17.37
N CYS A 82 14.65 6.68 17.50
CA CYS A 82 15.31 6.74 18.78
C CYS A 82 14.82 7.90 19.64
N ASP A 83 14.71 9.10 19.05
CA ASP A 83 14.30 10.32 19.76
C ASP A 83 12.85 10.18 20.24
N ASP A 84 11.96 9.69 19.38
CA ASP A 84 10.55 9.47 19.71
C ASP A 84 10.36 8.48 20.87
N ILE A 85 11.05 7.32 20.83
CA ILE A 85 10.86 6.25 21.83
C ILE A 85 11.64 6.45 23.13
N SER A 86 12.77 7.15 23.08
CA SER A 86 13.55 7.47 24.28
C SER A 86 13.05 8.72 25.00
N LYS A 87 12.31 9.60 24.31
CA LYS A 87 11.90 10.93 24.75
C LYS A 87 13.10 11.84 25.11
N THR A 88 14.25 11.58 24.50
CA THR A 88 15.49 12.35 24.67
C THR A 88 16.13 12.55 23.33
N THR A 89 16.60 13.75 23.05
CA THR A 89 17.35 14.03 21.82
C THR A 89 18.66 13.26 21.83
N SER A 90 18.83 12.38 20.85
CA SER A 90 20.06 11.59 20.73
C SER A 90 21.21 12.44 20.19
N ILE A 91 22.41 12.26 20.72
CA ILE A 91 23.61 12.80 20.11
C ILE A 91 23.77 12.16 18.72
N LEU A 92 23.99 12.98 17.69
CA LEU A 92 24.23 12.54 16.32
C LEU A 92 25.39 11.54 16.28
N VAL A 93 25.10 10.33 15.83
CA VAL A 93 26.09 9.26 15.66
C VAL A 93 25.98 8.76 14.21
N ASN A 94 27.06 8.86 13.44
CA ASN A 94 27.12 8.37 12.07
C ASN A 94 27.31 6.84 11.99
N ASN A 95 26.51 6.08 12.75
CA ASN A 95 26.61 4.62 12.79
C ASN A 95 25.24 3.98 13.01
N ALA A 96 24.74 3.32 11.98
CA ALA A 96 23.45 2.62 11.99
C ALA A 96 23.34 1.55 13.08
N SER A 97 24.41 0.80 13.35
CA SER A 97 24.42 -0.28 14.36
C SER A 97 24.20 0.25 15.78
N ILE A 98 24.68 1.45 16.06
CA ILE A 98 24.51 2.10 17.38
C ILE A 98 23.04 2.49 17.56
N TYR A 99 22.40 3.05 16.54
CA TYR A 99 20.98 3.35 16.61
C TYR A 99 20.12 2.09 16.73
N THR A 100 20.40 1.04 15.95
CA THR A 100 19.70 -0.25 16.08
C THR A 100 19.81 -0.80 17.50
N SER A 101 21.01 -0.79 18.12
CA SER A 101 21.20 -1.24 19.49
C SER A 101 20.46 -0.37 20.51
N LYS A 102 20.36 0.94 20.31
CA LYS A 102 19.57 1.84 21.17
C LYS A 102 18.08 1.54 21.06
N ILE A 103 17.56 1.39 19.83
CA ILE A 103 16.17 1.03 19.56
C ILE A 103 15.84 -0.29 20.28
N GLU A 104 16.62 -1.35 20.05
CA GLU A 104 16.47 -2.66 20.68
C GLU A 104 16.40 -2.59 22.21
N ASN A 105 17.25 -1.77 22.82
CA ASN A 105 17.29 -1.59 24.27
C ASN A 105 16.02 -0.96 24.82
N VAL A 106 15.42 0.00 24.09
CA VAL A 106 14.18 0.66 24.51
C VAL A 106 12.99 -0.27 24.28
N VAL A 107 12.84 -0.84 23.06
CA VAL A 107 11.68 -1.64 22.68
C VAL A 107 11.59 -2.97 23.42
N SER A 108 12.72 -3.50 23.93
CA SER A 108 12.72 -4.71 24.77
C SER A 108 12.28 -4.45 26.22
N ARG A 109 12.33 -3.19 26.67
CA ARG A 109 12.03 -2.81 28.07
C ARG A 109 10.73 -2.06 28.27
N LYS A 110 10.21 -1.43 27.20
CA LYS A 110 9.01 -0.60 27.25
C LYS A 110 7.96 -1.08 26.27
N LYS A 111 6.69 -1.08 26.70
CA LYS A 111 5.55 -1.27 25.81
C LYS A 111 5.46 -0.10 24.84
N VAL A 112 5.56 -0.37 23.54
CA VAL A 112 5.59 0.64 22.47
C VAL A 112 4.44 0.47 21.49
N PHE A 113 4.00 1.59 20.87
CA PHE A 113 3.17 1.59 19.70
C PHE A 113 3.94 2.22 18.53
N LEU A 114 4.31 1.42 17.55
CA LEU A 114 5.09 1.84 16.39
C LEU A 114 4.28 1.71 15.11
N VAL A 115 4.40 2.70 14.24
CA VAL A 115 3.91 2.64 12.86
C VAL A 115 5.08 2.90 11.92
N LEU A 116 5.37 1.94 11.06
CA LEU A 116 6.41 1.99 10.03
C LEU A 116 5.73 2.02 8.67
N ASP A 117 5.72 3.20 8.03
CA ASP A 117 4.97 3.41 6.80
C ASP A 117 5.86 3.33 5.56
N ASP A 118 5.31 2.68 4.51
CA ASP A 118 5.93 2.47 3.19
C ASP A 118 7.28 1.73 3.26
N ILE A 119 7.31 0.60 3.97
CA ILE A 119 8.48 -0.31 3.99
C ILE A 119 8.60 -0.99 2.61
N ASN A 120 9.79 -0.94 2.02
CA ASN A 120 10.09 -1.54 0.73
C ASN A 120 11.31 -2.49 0.72
N SER A 121 12.03 -2.64 1.86
CA SER A 121 13.16 -3.58 1.97
C SER A 121 13.29 -4.22 3.35
N LEU A 122 13.92 -5.41 3.39
CA LEU A 122 14.24 -6.09 4.65
C LEU A 122 15.26 -5.32 5.47
N ASP A 123 16.18 -4.59 4.83
CA ASP A 123 17.19 -3.81 5.52
C ASP A 123 16.55 -2.68 6.35
N GLN A 124 15.49 -2.05 5.82
CA GLN A 124 14.71 -1.05 6.57
C GLN A 124 14.06 -1.68 7.82
N LEU A 125 13.42 -2.85 7.66
CA LEU A 125 12.83 -3.56 8.80
C LEU A 125 13.88 -3.93 9.86
N ASN A 126 15.00 -4.53 9.43
CA ASN A 126 16.06 -4.93 10.33
C ASN A 126 16.71 -3.75 11.05
N ALA A 127 16.92 -2.64 10.35
CA ALA A 127 17.52 -1.44 10.93
C ALA A 127 16.60 -0.74 11.94
N LEU A 128 15.27 -0.71 11.70
CA LEU A 128 14.30 -0.01 12.53
C LEU A 128 13.73 -0.88 13.65
N LEU A 129 13.65 -2.20 13.49
CA LEU A 129 13.10 -3.11 14.48
C LEU A 129 14.20 -3.85 15.26
N GLY A 130 15.40 -3.99 14.67
CA GLY A 130 16.48 -4.80 15.24
C GLY A 130 16.19 -6.29 15.17
N SER A 131 16.86 -7.06 16.03
CA SER A 131 16.75 -8.53 16.11
C SER A 131 16.25 -9.04 17.45
N LYS A 132 16.08 -8.17 18.44
CA LYS A 132 15.62 -8.55 19.79
C LYS A 132 14.11 -8.57 19.90
N ALA A 133 13.61 -9.42 20.80
CA ALA A 133 12.21 -9.48 21.13
C ALA A 133 11.74 -8.14 21.74
N PHE A 134 10.55 -7.71 21.33
CA PHE A 134 9.87 -6.55 21.88
C PHE A 134 9.27 -6.85 23.26
N HIS A 135 9.09 -5.80 24.06
CA HIS A 135 8.34 -5.91 25.30
C HIS A 135 6.91 -6.45 25.02
N PRO A 136 6.44 -7.45 25.76
CA PRO A 136 5.09 -7.98 25.63
C PRO A 136 4.03 -6.87 25.71
N GLY A 137 3.00 -7.00 24.88
CA GLY A 137 1.94 -5.98 24.76
C GLY A 137 2.30 -4.79 23.85
N SER A 138 3.49 -4.78 23.23
CA SER A 138 3.80 -3.80 22.18
C SER A 138 2.96 -4.06 20.93
N LYS A 139 2.61 -2.99 20.22
CA LYS A 139 1.84 -2.99 18.97
C LYS A 139 2.67 -2.37 17.87
N ILE A 140 2.77 -3.05 16.74
CA ILE A 140 3.56 -2.58 15.59
C ILE A 140 2.68 -2.68 14.35
N ILE A 141 2.47 -1.56 13.66
CA ILE A 141 1.81 -1.51 12.35
C ILE A 141 2.87 -1.26 11.29
N ILE A 142 2.84 -2.04 10.24
CA ILE A 142 3.71 -1.89 9.07
C ILE A 142 2.83 -1.72 7.86
N THR A 143 3.08 -0.70 7.03
CA THR A 143 2.46 -0.61 5.72
C THR A 143 3.48 -0.94 4.63
N THR A 144 3.08 -1.74 3.68
CA THR A 144 3.94 -2.13 2.55
C THR A 144 3.10 -2.49 1.32
N LYS A 145 3.74 -2.51 0.17
CA LYS A 145 3.18 -3.06 -1.08
C LYS A 145 3.57 -4.51 -1.29
N ASP A 146 4.48 -5.06 -0.48
CA ASP A 146 5.09 -6.36 -0.68
C ASP A 146 4.89 -7.26 0.56
N ALA A 147 4.07 -8.29 0.39
CA ALA A 147 3.78 -9.25 1.46
C ALA A 147 5.01 -10.06 1.87
N TRP A 148 5.90 -10.37 0.92
CA TRP A 148 7.09 -11.18 1.15
C TRP A 148 8.03 -10.56 2.19
N LEU A 149 8.14 -9.23 2.26
CA LEU A 149 9.02 -8.55 3.21
C LEU A 149 8.73 -8.94 4.65
N THR A 150 7.45 -9.01 5.02
CA THR A 150 7.05 -9.37 6.38
C THR A 150 7.09 -10.86 6.65
N GLU A 151 6.98 -11.71 5.62
CA GLU A 151 7.16 -13.16 5.75
C GLU A 151 8.62 -13.54 5.96
N SER A 152 9.54 -12.82 5.34
CA SER A 152 10.97 -13.09 5.36
C SER A 152 11.66 -12.56 6.62
N CYS A 153 11.08 -11.56 7.29
CA CYS A 153 11.65 -10.98 8.50
C CYS A 153 11.64 -11.98 9.66
N ALA A 154 12.81 -12.21 10.25
CA ALA A 154 13.00 -13.16 11.35
C ALA A 154 12.15 -12.85 12.58
N LEU A 155 11.89 -11.56 12.87
CA LEU A 155 11.09 -11.10 14.01
C LEU A 155 9.62 -11.56 13.96
N PHE A 156 9.10 -11.86 12.76
CA PHE A 156 7.70 -12.27 12.56
C PHE A 156 7.51 -13.79 12.61
N LYS A 157 8.59 -14.54 12.74
CA LYS A 157 8.52 -16.00 12.91
C LYS A 157 8.09 -16.33 14.34
N LYS A 158 7.25 -17.37 14.49
CA LYS A 158 6.63 -17.80 15.76
C LYS A 158 7.58 -17.97 16.96
N ASN A 159 8.89 -18.09 16.72
CA ASN A 159 9.88 -18.29 17.77
C ASN A 159 10.09 -17.09 18.71
N PHE A 160 9.64 -15.89 18.31
CA PHE A 160 9.83 -14.64 19.10
C PHE A 160 8.63 -14.25 19.98
N LYS A 161 7.67 -15.14 20.22
CA LYS A 161 6.42 -14.82 20.95
C LYS A 161 5.70 -13.61 20.34
N SER A 162 5.76 -13.47 19.03
CA SER A 162 5.05 -12.44 18.27
C SER A 162 3.83 -13.02 17.58
N ASN A 163 2.73 -12.28 17.60
CA ASN A 163 1.53 -12.56 16.83
C ASN A 163 1.50 -11.63 15.62
N HIS A 164 1.66 -12.19 14.42
CA HIS A 164 1.68 -11.43 13.17
C HIS A 164 0.40 -11.67 12.37
N LEU A 165 -0.32 -10.58 12.11
CA LEU A 165 -1.51 -10.58 11.24
C LEU A 165 -1.24 -9.76 9.99
N LYS A 166 -1.88 -10.16 8.89
CA LYS A 166 -1.89 -9.43 7.62
C LYS A 166 -3.29 -8.94 7.33
N HIS A 167 -3.42 -7.69 6.94
CA HIS A 167 -4.66 -7.07 6.48
C HIS A 167 -4.46 -6.55 5.06
N LEU A 168 -5.09 -7.22 4.10
CA LEU A 168 -5.10 -6.75 2.72
C LEU A 168 -6.16 -5.65 2.58
N LEU A 169 -5.70 -4.45 2.21
CA LEU A 169 -6.57 -3.32 1.93
C LEU A 169 -6.98 -3.35 0.46
N GLU A 170 -8.22 -3.75 0.22
CA GLU A 170 -8.69 -4.02 -1.15
C GLU A 170 -9.15 -2.77 -1.91
N GLY A 171 -9.75 -1.85 -1.25
CA GLY A 171 -10.37 -0.66 -1.84
C GLY A 171 -11.70 -0.36 -1.19
N LEU A 172 -12.34 0.72 -1.62
CA LEU A 172 -13.63 1.14 -1.13
C LEU A 172 -14.75 0.33 -1.79
N ASP A 173 -15.82 0.09 -1.06
CA ASP A 173 -17.08 -0.39 -1.63
C ASP A 173 -17.73 0.70 -2.51
N ASP A 174 -18.82 0.37 -3.21
CA ASP A 174 -19.52 1.30 -4.10
C ASP A 174 -20.03 2.54 -3.35
N THR A 175 -20.50 2.37 -2.11
CA THR A 175 -21.01 3.47 -1.28
C THR A 175 -19.89 4.41 -0.86
N GLY A 176 -18.77 3.89 -0.36
CA GLY A 176 -17.59 4.66 0.00
C GLY A 176 -16.95 5.34 -1.20
N SER A 177 -16.91 4.64 -2.34
CA SER A 177 -16.40 5.14 -3.61
C SER A 177 -17.21 6.33 -4.12
N ARG A 178 -18.55 6.21 -4.10
CA ARG A 178 -19.45 7.30 -4.48
C ARG A 178 -19.25 8.51 -3.57
N LYS A 179 -19.27 8.32 -2.25
CA LYS A 179 -19.05 9.39 -1.27
C LYS A 179 -17.72 10.10 -1.49
N LEU A 180 -16.63 9.35 -1.72
CA LEU A 180 -15.31 9.93 -1.93
C LEU A 180 -15.21 10.72 -3.24
N LEU A 181 -15.76 10.19 -4.34
CA LEU A 181 -15.84 10.88 -5.62
C LEU A 181 -16.63 12.20 -5.47
N CYS A 182 -17.86 12.11 -4.94
CA CYS A 182 -18.77 13.25 -4.79
C CYS A 182 -18.20 14.31 -3.84
N PHE A 183 -17.54 13.90 -2.74
CA PHE A 183 -16.89 14.83 -1.83
C PHE A 183 -15.86 15.71 -2.56
N HIS A 184 -15.08 15.12 -3.47
CA HIS A 184 -14.07 15.87 -4.22
C HIS A 184 -14.62 16.60 -5.45
N ALA A 185 -15.72 16.13 -6.02
CA ALA A 185 -16.36 16.76 -7.20
C ALA A 185 -17.32 17.87 -6.82
N PHE A 186 -18.10 17.70 -5.76
CA PHE A 186 -19.23 18.56 -5.40
C PHE A 186 -19.15 19.16 -4.00
N MET A 187 -18.13 18.80 -3.19
CA MET A 187 -18.03 19.09 -1.75
C MET A 187 -19.25 18.59 -0.96
N SER A 188 -19.90 17.54 -1.44
CA SER A 188 -21.04 16.83 -0.89
C SER A 188 -20.79 15.32 -0.95
N TYR A 189 -21.51 14.53 -0.16
CA TYR A 189 -21.42 13.05 -0.23
C TYR A 189 -22.34 12.46 -1.31
N ASP A 190 -23.25 13.27 -1.85
CA ASP A 190 -24.16 12.88 -2.91
C ASP A 190 -23.87 13.66 -4.19
N PRO A 191 -24.14 13.09 -5.37
CA PRO A 191 -23.98 13.78 -6.63
C PRO A 191 -24.98 14.92 -6.76
N ASN A 192 -24.60 15.98 -7.47
CA ASN A 192 -25.54 17.02 -7.85
C ASN A 192 -26.62 16.47 -8.83
N PRO A 193 -27.83 17.06 -8.85
CA PRO A 193 -28.89 16.67 -9.76
C PRO A 193 -28.40 16.62 -11.23
N GLY A 194 -28.62 15.49 -11.89
CA GLY A 194 -28.22 15.24 -13.28
C GLY A 194 -26.82 14.61 -13.45
N TYR A 195 -26.04 14.45 -12.35
CA TYR A 195 -24.71 13.82 -12.41
C TYR A 195 -24.69 12.37 -11.90
N GLU A 196 -25.84 11.82 -11.50
CA GLU A 196 -25.95 10.52 -10.82
C GLU A 196 -25.38 9.39 -11.69
N GLU A 197 -25.83 9.30 -12.95
CA GLU A 197 -25.40 8.25 -13.86
C GLU A 197 -23.90 8.34 -14.20
N LEU A 198 -23.38 9.55 -14.41
CA LEU A 198 -21.97 9.78 -14.69
C LEU A 198 -21.10 9.45 -13.47
N SER A 199 -21.57 9.79 -12.28
CA SER A 199 -20.90 9.45 -11.02
C SER A 199 -20.80 7.92 -10.85
N ASP A 200 -21.88 7.19 -11.14
CA ASP A 200 -21.90 5.73 -11.07
C ASP A 200 -20.96 5.07 -12.06
N LYS A 201 -20.89 5.59 -13.28
CA LYS A 201 -19.94 5.11 -14.30
C LYS A 201 -18.50 5.32 -13.86
N LEU A 202 -18.17 6.48 -13.26
CA LEU A 202 -16.85 6.78 -12.76
C LEU A 202 -16.48 5.93 -11.54
N VAL A 203 -17.42 5.69 -10.62
CA VAL A 203 -17.23 4.79 -9.48
C VAL A 203 -16.86 3.39 -9.95
N LYS A 204 -17.61 2.86 -10.92
CA LYS A 204 -17.30 1.55 -11.52
C LYS A 204 -15.93 1.52 -12.20
N TYR A 205 -15.59 2.59 -12.94
CA TYR A 205 -14.30 2.69 -13.62
C TYR A 205 -13.13 2.70 -12.61
N CYS A 206 -13.27 3.42 -11.50
CA CYS A 206 -12.24 3.52 -10.47
C CYS A 206 -12.09 2.28 -9.58
N GLU A 207 -13.00 1.31 -9.66
CA GLU A 207 -12.95 0.02 -8.95
C GLU A 207 -12.60 0.13 -7.45
N GLY A 208 -13.14 1.14 -6.79
CA GLY A 208 -12.88 1.38 -5.36
C GLY A 208 -11.49 1.96 -5.05
N HIS A 209 -10.70 2.37 -6.04
CA HIS A 209 -9.36 2.89 -5.81
C HIS A 209 -9.39 4.35 -5.29
N PRO A 210 -9.06 4.64 -4.01
CA PRO A 210 -9.30 5.95 -3.40
C PRO A 210 -8.58 7.10 -4.09
N MET A 211 -7.32 6.88 -4.53
CA MET A 211 -6.56 7.94 -5.18
C MET A 211 -7.08 8.23 -6.59
N ALA A 212 -7.59 7.22 -7.32
CA ALA A 212 -8.26 7.42 -8.59
C ALA A 212 -9.55 8.22 -8.41
N LEU A 213 -10.42 7.81 -7.49
CA LEU A 213 -11.67 8.51 -7.15
C LEU A 213 -11.41 9.97 -6.76
N LYS A 214 -10.44 10.21 -5.88
CA LYS A 214 -10.02 11.56 -5.48
C LYS A 214 -9.47 12.36 -6.65
N GLY A 215 -8.66 11.76 -7.50
CA GLY A 215 -8.09 12.40 -8.69
C GLY A 215 -9.17 12.82 -9.68
N MET A 216 -10.09 11.90 -9.99
CA MET A 216 -11.24 12.17 -10.86
C MET A 216 -12.17 13.23 -10.28
N GLY A 217 -12.55 13.09 -8.99
CA GLY A 217 -13.40 14.08 -8.34
C GLY A 217 -12.82 15.50 -8.39
N LYS A 218 -11.51 15.64 -8.15
CA LYS A 218 -10.82 16.94 -8.25
C LYS A 218 -10.77 17.48 -9.68
N ALA A 219 -10.52 16.63 -10.67
CA ALA A 219 -10.45 17.04 -12.09
C ALA A 219 -11.81 17.51 -12.61
N LEU A 220 -12.89 16.93 -12.09
CA LEU A 220 -14.26 17.19 -12.48
C LEU A 220 -14.96 18.26 -11.61
N HIS A 221 -14.26 18.78 -10.59
CA HIS A 221 -14.81 19.79 -9.69
C HIS A 221 -15.21 21.06 -10.46
N ASN A 222 -16.44 21.54 -10.23
CA ASN A 222 -17.02 22.71 -10.91
C ASN A 222 -17.06 22.63 -12.45
N ARG A 223 -17.10 21.41 -13.02
CA ARG A 223 -17.25 21.18 -14.45
C ARG A 223 -18.70 20.84 -14.77
N ASP A 224 -19.16 21.25 -15.95
CA ASP A 224 -20.49 20.92 -16.46
C ASP A 224 -20.62 19.46 -16.92
N ILE A 225 -21.85 19.04 -17.19
CA ILE A 225 -22.18 17.67 -17.60
C ILE A 225 -21.44 17.30 -18.90
N SER A 226 -21.38 18.23 -19.88
CA SER A 226 -20.74 17.97 -21.17
C SER A 226 -19.24 17.69 -21.00
N TYR A 227 -18.58 18.36 -20.06
CA TYR A 227 -17.18 18.07 -19.73
C TYR A 227 -17.01 16.69 -19.09
N TRP A 228 -17.94 16.30 -18.19
CA TRP A 228 -17.93 14.97 -17.58
C TRP A 228 -18.12 13.87 -18.63
N GLU A 229 -19.06 14.06 -19.55
CA GLU A 229 -19.31 13.14 -20.67
C GLU A 229 -18.07 13.00 -21.56
N GLY A 230 -17.44 14.11 -21.92
CA GLY A 230 -16.20 14.14 -22.68
C GLY A 230 -15.06 13.37 -21.98
N CYS A 231 -14.88 13.61 -20.68
CA CYS A 231 -13.90 12.82 -19.89
C CYS A 231 -14.20 11.32 -19.90
N MET A 232 -15.47 10.92 -19.79
CA MET A 232 -15.85 9.50 -19.85
C MET A 232 -15.55 8.88 -21.22
N GLU A 233 -15.71 9.63 -22.30
CA GLU A 233 -15.34 9.17 -23.65
C GLU A 233 -13.83 9.06 -23.83
N GLU A 234 -13.07 10.02 -23.30
CA GLU A 234 -11.60 9.97 -23.29
C GLU A 234 -11.09 8.76 -22.50
N LEU A 235 -11.67 8.48 -21.30
CA LEU A 235 -11.32 7.30 -20.51
C LEU A 235 -11.57 5.99 -21.25
N LYS A 236 -12.55 5.96 -22.18
CA LYS A 236 -12.82 4.80 -23.02
C LYS A 236 -11.85 4.68 -24.21
N LYS A 237 -11.39 5.81 -24.75
CA LYS A 237 -10.55 5.88 -25.95
C LYS A 237 -9.06 5.91 -25.66
N GLU A 238 -8.66 6.68 -24.66
CA GLU A 238 -7.28 6.86 -24.24
C GLU A 238 -7.15 6.33 -22.81
N ASN A 239 -6.44 5.25 -22.65
CA ASN A 239 -6.05 4.66 -21.38
C ASN A 239 -5.67 5.73 -20.34
N GLY A 240 -6.59 6.35 -19.70
CA GLY A 240 -6.55 7.30 -18.55
C GLY A 240 -5.18 7.70 -17.98
N ALA A 241 -4.30 8.33 -18.77
CA ALA A 241 -2.89 8.62 -18.42
C ALA A 241 -2.69 9.24 -17.01
N ARG A 242 -3.66 10.04 -16.55
CA ARG A 242 -3.61 10.66 -15.20
C ARG A 242 -3.74 9.64 -14.07
N ILE A 243 -4.55 8.61 -14.26
CA ILE A 243 -4.74 7.55 -13.25
C ILE A 243 -3.56 6.59 -13.31
N HIS A 244 -3.02 6.33 -14.50
CA HIS A 244 -1.87 5.45 -14.68
C HIS A 244 -0.63 5.97 -13.95
N ASN A 245 -0.37 7.28 -13.94
CA ASN A 245 0.73 7.86 -13.19
C ASN A 245 0.64 7.61 -11.68
N VAL A 246 -0.58 7.55 -11.14
CA VAL A 246 -0.82 7.22 -9.72
C VAL A 246 -0.47 5.77 -9.42
N LEU A 247 -0.80 4.86 -10.34
CA LEU A 247 -0.59 3.42 -10.19
C LEU A 247 0.84 3.00 -10.58
N ARG A 248 1.51 3.78 -11.44
CA ARG A 248 2.86 3.50 -11.97
C ARG A 248 3.88 3.22 -10.86
N GLY A 249 3.80 3.90 -9.72
CA GLY A 249 4.66 3.61 -8.58
C GLY A 249 4.58 2.18 -8.04
N SER A 250 3.49 1.44 -8.30
CA SER A 250 3.40 0.01 -7.97
C SER A 250 4.12 -0.86 -8.99
N PHE A 251 4.10 -0.49 -10.27
CA PHE A 251 4.87 -1.13 -11.34
C PHE A 251 6.38 -0.84 -11.19
N ASP A 252 6.75 0.42 -10.95
CA ASP A 252 8.15 0.84 -10.81
C ASP A 252 8.84 0.13 -9.64
N SER A 253 8.10 -0.21 -8.60
CA SER A 253 8.59 -0.93 -7.41
C SER A 253 8.78 -2.44 -7.62
N LEU A 254 8.53 -2.97 -8.83
CA LEU A 254 8.79 -4.39 -9.13
C LEU A 254 10.30 -4.69 -9.06
N PRO A 255 10.69 -5.88 -8.50
CA PRO A 255 12.07 -6.14 -8.09
C PRO A 255 13.05 -6.31 -9.25
N SER A 256 12.58 -6.66 -10.45
CA SER A 256 13.44 -6.86 -11.62
C SER A 256 12.74 -6.45 -12.91
N ASN A 257 13.52 -6.26 -13.98
CA ASN A 257 12.99 -6.02 -15.31
C ASN A 257 12.16 -7.22 -15.80
N ASP A 258 12.55 -8.45 -15.48
CA ASP A 258 11.80 -9.65 -15.84
C ASP A 258 10.38 -9.63 -15.24
N ASN A 259 10.23 -9.16 -13.99
CA ASN A 259 8.92 -8.98 -13.37
C ASN A 259 8.11 -7.87 -14.04
N LYS A 260 8.75 -6.80 -14.51
CA LYS A 260 8.11 -5.71 -15.25
C LYS A 260 7.63 -6.19 -16.62
N ASP A 261 8.46 -6.94 -17.33
CA ASP A 261 8.11 -7.52 -18.63
C ASP A 261 6.98 -8.54 -18.49
N LEU A 262 7.07 -9.45 -17.52
CA LEU A 262 5.99 -10.38 -17.19
C LEU A 262 4.67 -9.68 -16.87
N PHE A 263 4.71 -8.58 -16.11
CA PHE A 263 3.52 -7.78 -15.81
C PHE A 263 2.90 -7.21 -17.09
N LYS A 264 3.72 -6.63 -17.99
CA LYS A 264 3.27 -6.07 -19.28
C LYS A 264 2.64 -7.16 -20.16
N ASP A 265 3.27 -8.31 -20.26
CA ASP A 265 2.77 -9.45 -21.06
C ASP A 265 1.43 -9.93 -20.52
N ILE A 266 1.30 -10.12 -19.19
CA ILE A 266 0.03 -10.53 -18.59
C ILE A 266 -1.04 -9.47 -18.81
N ALA A 267 -0.77 -8.20 -18.63
CA ALA A 267 -1.74 -7.12 -18.81
C ALA A 267 -2.25 -7.04 -20.24
N CYS A 268 -1.38 -7.30 -21.24
CA CYS A 268 -1.75 -7.24 -22.65
C CYS A 268 -2.48 -8.50 -23.15
N PHE A 269 -2.03 -9.70 -22.73
CA PHE A 269 -2.41 -10.92 -23.44
C PHE A 269 -3.00 -12.04 -22.58
N PHE A 270 -2.75 -12.07 -21.25
CA PHE A 270 -3.04 -13.25 -20.45
C PHE A 270 -4.12 -13.06 -19.37
N VAL A 271 -4.68 -11.86 -19.21
CA VAL A 271 -5.79 -11.63 -18.27
C VAL A 271 -7.01 -12.45 -18.70
N GLY A 272 -7.59 -13.20 -17.76
CA GLY A 272 -8.71 -14.11 -18.01
C GLY A 272 -8.32 -15.51 -18.47
N MET A 273 -7.02 -15.75 -18.78
CA MET A 273 -6.52 -17.07 -19.18
C MET A 273 -6.29 -17.95 -17.95
N ASP A 274 -6.37 -19.26 -18.14
CA ASP A 274 -5.96 -20.22 -17.10
C ASP A 274 -4.47 -20.05 -16.78
N LYS A 275 -4.16 -20.02 -15.48
CA LYS A 275 -2.80 -19.75 -14.99
C LYS A 275 -1.77 -20.75 -15.54
N ASP A 276 -2.09 -22.03 -15.53
CA ASP A 276 -1.13 -23.07 -15.90
C ASP A 276 -0.87 -23.07 -17.41
N VAL A 277 -1.89 -22.73 -18.21
CA VAL A 277 -1.76 -22.49 -19.66
C VAL A 277 -0.88 -21.26 -19.91
N ALA A 278 -1.14 -20.14 -19.23
CA ALA A 278 -0.34 -18.93 -19.36
C ALA A 278 1.14 -19.19 -19.00
N ILE A 279 1.40 -19.89 -17.88
CA ILE A 279 2.74 -20.28 -17.45
C ILE A 279 3.43 -21.11 -18.54
N THR A 280 2.75 -22.10 -19.13
CA THR A 280 3.30 -22.96 -20.18
C THR A 280 3.71 -22.15 -21.40
N ILE A 281 2.85 -21.21 -21.84
CA ILE A 281 3.13 -20.35 -22.99
C ILE A 281 4.31 -19.43 -22.69
N LEU A 282 4.30 -18.71 -21.57
CA LEU A 282 5.35 -17.75 -21.19
C LEU A 282 6.71 -18.43 -21.01
N ASN A 283 6.74 -19.62 -20.38
CA ASN A 283 7.97 -20.41 -20.23
C ASN A 283 8.54 -20.86 -21.59
N SER A 284 7.68 -21.11 -22.61
CA SER A 284 8.15 -21.44 -23.96
C SER A 284 8.92 -20.31 -24.64
N PHE A 285 8.69 -19.05 -24.19
CA PHE A 285 9.45 -17.87 -24.60
C PHE A 285 10.65 -17.54 -23.72
N GLY A 286 10.98 -18.44 -22.78
CA GLY A 286 12.14 -18.27 -21.87
C GLY A 286 11.89 -17.32 -20.70
N ILE A 287 10.63 -16.97 -20.43
CA ILE A 287 10.25 -16.08 -19.31
C ILE A 287 10.06 -16.92 -18.06
N GLU A 288 10.81 -16.63 -16.99
CA GLU A 288 10.61 -17.32 -15.70
C GLU A 288 9.35 -16.79 -15.01
N THR A 289 8.28 -17.59 -15.04
CA THR A 289 6.95 -17.14 -14.63
C THR A 289 6.60 -17.45 -13.19
N ARG A 290 7.11 -18.57 -12.61
CA ARG A 290 6.61 -19.06 -11.33
C ARG A 290 6.84 -18.06 -10.19
N ASN A 291 8.05 -17.56 -10.03
CA ASN A 291 8.40 -16.57 -9.03
C ASN A 291 7.81 -15.19 -9.40
N GLY A 292 7.80 -14.86 -10.69
CA GLY A 292 7.25 -13.62 -11.19
C GLY A 292 5.74 -13.47 -10.90
N ILE A 293 4.94 -14.49 -11.15
CA ILE A 293 3.48 -14.48 -10.85
C ILE A 293 3.26 -14.32 -9.34
N THR A 294 4.02 -15.04 -8.51
CA THR A 294 3.94 -14.91 -7.05
C THR A 294 4.24 -13.47 -6.62
N ASN A 295 5.32 -12.88 -7.14
CA ASN A 295 5.68 -11.49 -6.85
C ASN A 295 4.57 -10.48 -7.25
N LEU A 296 3.91 -10.69 -8.39
CA LEU A 296 2.80 -9.84 -8.82
C LEU A 296 1.57 -9.98 -7.91
N ILE A 297 1.29 -11.20 -7.44
CA ILE A 297 0.19 -11.47 -6.50
C ILE A 297 0.49 -10.84 -5.13
N ASP A 298 1.68 -11.03 -4.59
CA ASP A 298 2.10 -10.48 -3.29
C ASP A 298 2.05 -8.95 -3.25
N ARG A 299 2.14 -8.32 -4.43
CA ARG A 299 2.03 -6.86 -4.60
C ARG A 299 0.62 -6.38 -4.94
N GLY A 300 -0.35 -7.31 -5.04
CA GLY A 300 -1.74 -6.98 -5.37
C GLY A 300 -1.94 -6.49 -6.81
N LEU A 301 -0.97 -6.71 -7.71
CA LEU A 301 -1.05 -6.37 -9.13
C LEU A 301 -1.77 -7.44 -9.94
N LEU A 302 -1.79 -8.67 -9.45
CA LEU A 302 -2.40 -9.83 -10.06
C LEU A 302 -3.16 -10.63 -9.00
N SER A 303 -4.20 -11.33 -9.39
CA SER A 303 -4.91 -12.30 -8.56
C SER A 303 -5.29 -13.52 -9.38
N ILE A 304 -5.64 -14.62 -8.69
CA ILE A 304 -6.13 -15.85 -9.31
C ILE A 304 -7.53 -16.09 -8.78
N ASN A 305 -8.50 -16.29 -9.65
CA ASN A 305 -9.87 -16.58 -9.26
C ASN A 305 -10.07 -18.09 -8.95
N GLN A 306 -11.27 -18.45 -8.50
CA GLN A 306 -11.62 -19.83 -8.15
C GLN A 306 -11.50 -20.82 -9.34
N ASN A 307 -11.55 -20.32 -10.58
CA ASN A 307 -11.41 -21.10 -11.79
C ASN A 307 -9.98 -21.14 -12.32
N ASN A 308 -8.99 -20.88 -11.47
CA ASN A 308 -7.56 -20.84 -11.82
C ASN A 308 -7.19 -19.82 -12.92
N LYS A 309 -7.99 -18.76 -13.11
CA LYS A 309 -7.71 -17.74 -14.13
C LYS A 309 -6.93 -16.57 -13.55
N LEU A 310 -5.98 -16.06 -14.34
CA LEU A 310 -5.26 -14.83 -14.03
C LEU A 310 -6.21 -13.64 -14.13
N MET A 311 -6.33 -12.89 -13.05
CA MET A 311 -7.21 -11.72 -12.95
C MET A 311 -6.40 -10.49 -12.60
N MET A 312 -6.70 -9.40 -13.27
CA MET A 312 -6.10 -8.10 -13.01
C MET A 312 -7.22 -7.06 -12.93
N ARG A 313 -7.15 -6.13 -11.97
CA ARG A 313 -8.10 -5.02 -11.93
C ARG A 313 -7.98 -4.19 -13.19
N GLN A 314 -9.09 -3.67 -13.70
CA GLN A 314 -9.14 -2.95 -14.98
C GLN A 314 -8.10 -1.80 -15.01
N LEU A 315 -8.04 -0.97 -13.97
CA LEU A 315 -7.07 0.13 -13.88
C LEU A 315 -5.61 -0.34 -13.93
N ILE A 316 -5.30 -1.48 -13.33
CA ILE A 316 -3.96 -2.07 -13.34
C ILE A 316 -3.63 -2.61 -14.74
N GLN A 317 -4.59 -3.25 -15.39
CA GLN A 317 -4.45 -3.76 -16.75
C GLN A 317 -4.27 -2.63 -17.76
N GLU A 318 -5.08 -1.59 -17.67
CA GLU A 318 -4.97 -0.41 -18.54
C GLU A 318 -3.63 0.30 -18.36
N MET A 319 -3.14 0.44 -17.11
CA MET A 319 -1.80 0.97 -16.84
C MET A 319 -0.72 0.12 -17.52
N GLY A 320 -0.79 -1.22 -17.45
CA GLY A 320 0.17 -2.10 -18.11
C GLY A 320 0.19 -1.90 -19.62
N ARG A 321 -0.98 -1.83 -20.25
CA ARG A 321 -1.12 -1.56 -21.69
C ARG A 321 -0.60 -0.17 -22.07
N TYR A 322 -0.87 0.84 -21.25
CA TYR A 322 -0.38 2.20 -21.45
C TYR A 322 1.16 2.26 -21.44
N ILE A 323 1.80 1.58 -20.47
CA ILE A 323 3.27 1.51 -20.38
C ILE A 323 3.86 0.90 -21.66
N VAL A 324 3.28 -0.17 -22.19
CA VAL A 324 3.72 -0.79 -23.45
C VAL A 324 3.59 0.18 -24.62
N CYS A 325 2.49 0.93 -24.69
CA CYS A 325 2.31 1.94 -25.74
C CYS A 325 3.33 3.06 -25.63
N GLU A 326 3.62 3.57 -24.43
CA GLU A 326 4.66 4.60 -24.23
C GLU A 326 6.03 4.11 -24.68
N GLU A 327 6.44 2.90 -24.27
CA GLU A 327 7.73 2.34 -24.66
C GLU A 327 7.86 2.16 -26.18
N SER A 328 6.76 1.77 -26.85
CA SER A 328 6.72 1.57 -28.30
C SER A 328 6.79 2.89 -29.10
N THR A 329 6.44 4.03 -28.52
CA THR A 329 6.49 5.33 -29.17
C THR A 329 7.85 6.03 -29.04
N HIS A 330 8.72 5.53 -28.18
CA HIS A 330 10.08 6.05 -27.95
C HIS A 330 11.18 5.20 -28.60
N THR A 331 10.81 4.09 -29.27
CA THR A 331 11.67 3.28 -30.16
C THR A 331 11.44 3.62 -31.61
#